data_c981039f1c9d301f62ed1f75be9205b0
#
_entry.id   c981039f1c9d301f62ed1f75be9205b0
#
_cell.length_a   1.000
_cell.length_b   1.000
_cell.length_c   1.000
_cell.angle_alpha   90.00
_cell.angle_beta   90.00
_cell.angle_gamma   90.00
#
_symmetry.space_group_name_H-M   'P 1'
#
loop_
_entity.id
_entity.type
_entity.pdbx_description
1 polymer ?
#
loop_
_entity_poly.entity_id
_entity_poly.type
_entity_poly.pdbx_seq_one_letter_code
_entity_poly.pdbx_strand_id
1 'polypeptide(L)'
;MAMITQAQERAQISLLLARDETSNHQLDNFYQEALKAIRDNLTAFYVRYADENGLTVSDVTQQVNRWDMRQWKQAIDSIDTSTLTSDAETRIKYYAATAGINRNYLIMSILGVQLVMATAKTAVEIVSRIKKDVDDTMAVKTGLLNYAKANQDEVNKIHALKRKIYHDHVEDSFEDASQRWSPRLWQKSDEFTRKVQNVVTQHLTSGISIEDLNKRLFPDISEAAKAGSVSREVDSMDYVAQRLIRTESARAVTEVNKEIYKLNGVERVDVVNEPGACPICADLAEQGPYKLSEVPDIPAHPNCRCSIIPHDESSFDWKTA
;
A
#
# COMPACT_ATOMS: atom_id res chain seq x y z
N MET A 1 -0.58 -38.59 -2.58
CA MET A 1 -0.19 -37.20 -2.34
C MET A 1 -1.02 -36.68 -1.18
N ALA A 2 -0.44 -35.97 -0.21
CA ALA A 2 -1.28 -35.32 0.79
C ALA A 2 -1.94 -34.09 0.10
N MET A 3 -3.27 -34.12 -0.03
CA MET A 3 -4.00 -33.04 -0.67
C MET A 3 -4.21 -31.89 0.31
N ILE A 4 -4.12 -30.67 -0.18
CA ILE A 4 -4.46 -29.47 0.59
C ILE A 4 -5.97 -29.42 0.71
N THR A 5 -6.48 -29.46 1.94
CA THR A 5 -7.92 -29.42 2.19
C THR A 5 -8.45 -28.00 2.18
N GLN A 6 -9.74 -27.85 1.91
CA GLN A 6 -10.43 -26.56 1.98
C GLN A 6 -10.30 -25.90 3.36
N ALA A 7 -10.31 -26.72 4.44
CA ALA A 7 -10.14 -26.21 5.81
C ALA A 7 -8.74 -25.62 6.04
N GLN A 8 -7.69 -26.26 5.51
CA GLN A 8 -6.32 -25.73 5.58
C GLN A 8 -6.16 -24.43 4.80
N GLU A 9 -6.77 -24.35 3.61
CA GLU A 9 -6.73 -23.11 2.82
C GLU A 9 -7.49 -21.96 3.50
N ARG A 10 -8.67 -22.24 4.08
CA ARG A 10 -9.41 -21.23 4.85
C ARG A 10 -8.62 -20.75 6.07
N ALA A 11 -7.87 -21.62 6.75
CA ALA A 11 -6.98 -21.22 7.82
C ALA A 11 -5.85 -20.28 7.33
N GLN A 12 -5.28 -20.58 6.15
CA GLN A 12 -4.29 -19.73 5.51
C GLN A 12 -4.88 -18.35 5.14
N ILE A 13 -6.07 -18.33 4.53
CA ILE A 13 -6.78 -17.07 4.22
C ILE A 13 -7.00 -16.25 5.50
N SER A 14 -7.45 -16.89 6.59
CA SER A 14 -7.67 -16.20 7.87
C SER A 14 -6.39 -15.61 8.45
N LEU A 15 -5.26 -16.30 8.33
CA LEU A 15 -3.95 -15.78 8.72
C LEU A 15 -3.55 -14.55 7.90
N LEU A 16 -3.76 -14.59 6.58
CA LEU A 16 -3.46 -13.47 5.70
C LEU A 16 -4.36 -12.26 5.98
N LEU A 17 -5.64 -12.48 6.30
CA LEU A 17 -6.57 -11.42 6.72
C LEU A 17 -6.13 -10.76 8.03
N ALA A 18 -5.71 -11.54 9.04
CA ALA A 18 -5.18 -10.97 10.29
C ALA A 18 -3.91 -10.13 10.07
N ARG A 19 -3.07 -10.52 9.11
CA ARG A 19 -1.91 -9.73 8.70
C ARG A 19 -2.31 -8.47 7.95
N ASP A 20 -3.41 -8.48 7.19
CA ASP A 20 -3.94 -7.28 6.54
C ASP A 20 -4.32 -6.23 7.59
N GLU A 21 -5.00 -6.63 8.67
CA GLU A 21 -5.32 -5.74 9.78
C GLU A 21 -4.06 -5.15 10.42
N THR A 22 -3.03 -5.99 10.65
CA THR A 22 -1.74 -5.51 11.20
C THR A 22 -1.09 -4.47 10.29
N SER A 23 -1.00 -4.75 8.99
CA SER A 23 -0.42 -3.80 8.02
C SER A 23 -1.28 -2.53 7.91
N ASN A 24 -2.62 -2.64 7.94
CA ASN A 24 -3.50 -1.47 7.92
C ASN A 24 -3.25 -0.53 9.09
N HIS A 25 -3.12 -1.05 10.31
CA HIS A 25 -2.76 -0.23 11.48
C HIS A 25 -1.38 0.43 11.33
N GLN A 26 -0.42 -0.26 10.74
CA GLN A 26 0.91 0.27 10.51
C GLN A 26 0.90 1.39 9.46
N LEU A 27 0.14 1.23 8.38
CA LEU A 27 -0.04 2.25 7.36
C LEU A 27 -0.76 3.47 7.90
N ASP A 28 -1.87 3.27 8.65
CA ASP A 28 -2.57 4.36 9.34
C ASP A 28 -1.60 5.19 10.19
N ASN A 29 -0.75 4.55 10.99
CA ASN A 29 0.25 5.25 11.79
C ASN A 29 1.19 6.11 10.93
N PHE A 30 1.68 5.62 9.78
CA PHE A 30 2.54 6.40 8.91
C PHE A 30 1.86 7.67 8.38
N TYR A 31 0.59 7.56 8.00
CA TYR A 31 -0.18 8.70 7.50
C TYR A 31 -0.63 9.64 8.60
N GLN A 32 -0.95 9.16 9.81
CA GLN A 32 -1.25 10.00 10.97
C GLN A 32 -0.02 10.76 11.46
N GLU A 33 1.17 10.15 11.45
CA GLU A 33 2.43 10.85 11.71
C GLU A 33 2.67 12.00 10.71
N ALA A 34 2.45 11.74 9.41
CA ALA A 34 2.56 12.77 8.38
C ALA A 34 1.54 13.89 8.59
N LEU A 35 0.28 13.55 8.88
CA LEU A 35 -0.79 14.51 9.16
C LEU A 35 -0.44 15.41 10.35
N LYS A 36 0.06 14.81 11.44
CA LYS A 36 0.53 15.55 12.61
C LYS A 36 1.66 16.49 12.25
N ALA A 37 2.67 16.02 11.53
CA ALA A 37 3.81 16.85 11.12
C ALA A 37 3.37 18.02 10.21
N ILE A 38 2.43 17.79 9.29
CA ILE A 38 1.82 18.82 8.46
C ILE A 38 1.13 19.89 9.32
N ARG A 39 0.27 19.47 10.27
CA ARG A 39 -0.42 20.36 11.19
C ARG A 39 0.56 21.21 12.01
N ASP A 40 1.57 20.58 12.60
CA ASP A 40 2.55 21.25 13.46
C ASP A 40 3.35 22.30 12.68
N ASN A 41 3.81 21.98 11.46
CA ASN A 41 4.55 22.90 10.60
C ASN A 41 3.67 24.07 10.13
N LEU A 42 2.44 23.84 9.72
CA LEU A 42 1.51 24.90 9.31
C LEU A 42 1.19 25.80 10.49
N THR A 43 0.96 25.25 11.68
CA THR A 43 0.70 26.02 12.90
C THR A 43 1.89 26.90 13.26
N ALA A 44 3.10 26.34 13.26
CA ALA A 44 4.31 27.11 13.56
C ALA A 44 4.53 28.25 12.57
N PHE A 45 4.28 28.01 11.29
CA PHE A 45 4.39 29.04 10.26
C PHE A 45 3.33 30.14 10.44
N TYR A 46 2.09 29.73 10.70
CA TYR A 46 0.98 30.67 10.90
C TYR A 46 1.23 31.58 12.13
N VAL A 47 1.56 30.97 13.26
CA VAL A 47 1.90 31.73 14.50
C VAL A 47 3.07 32.71 14.27
N ARG A 48 3.98 32.38 13.36
CA ARG A 48 5.14 33.22 13.09
C ARG A 48 4.82 34.44 12.25
N TYR A 49 3.90 34.35 11.30
CA TYR A 49 3.74 35.35 10.24
C TYR A 49 2.33 35.93 10.12
N ALA A 50 1.31 35.31 10.68
CA ALA A 50 -0.04 35.86 10.69
C ALA A 50 -0.18 37.00 11.70
N ASP A 51 -0.95 38.00 11.34
CA ASP A 51 -1.49 39.00 12.26
C ASP A 51 -2.92 38.60 12.71
N GLU A 52 -3.64 39.54 13.34
CA GLU A 52 -5.02 39.32 13.77
C GLU A 52 -6.02 39.04 12.61
N ASN A 53 -5.65 39.42 11.39
CA ASN A 53 -6.42 39.18 10.16
C ASN A 53 -5.93 37.95 9.39
N GLY A 54 -5.01 37.16 9.96
CA GLY A 54 -4.44 35.96 9.33
C GLY A 54 -3.26 36.27 8.41
N LEU A 55 -2.95 35.33 7.49
CA LEU A 55 -1.89 35.50 6.51
C LEU A 55 -2.41 36.16 5.23
N THR A 56 -1.61 37.05 4.66
CA THR A 56 -1.87 37.64 3.34
C THR A 56 -1.07 36.91 2.24
N VAL A 57 -1.46 37.15 0.98
CA VAL A 57 -0.68 36.68 -0.18
C VAL A 57 0.74 37.28 -0.14
N SER A 58 0.87 38.54 0.31
CA SER A 58 2.18 39.20 0.47
C SER A 58 3.07 38.44 1.46
N ASP A 59 2.52 37.96 2.58
CA ASP A 59 3.32 37.27 3.61
C ASP A 59 3.92 35.96 3.09
N VAL A 60 3.15 35.19 2.32
CA VAL A 60 3.59 33.90 1.79
C VAL A 60 4.47 34.03 0.55
N THR A 61 4.43 35.14 -0.18
CA THR A 61 5.29 35.37 -1.35
C THR A 61 6.64 36.00 -1.01
N GLN A 62 6.87 36.42 0.23
CA GLN A 62 8.16 36.93 0.68
C GLN A 62 9.25 35.85 0.55
N GLN A 63 10.50 36.35 0.36
CA GLN A 63 11.68 35.48 0.37
C GLN A 63 11.86 34.81 1.72
N VAL A 64 12.36 33.56 1.69
CA VAL A 64 12.68 32.79 2.89
C VAL A 64 13.78 33.42 3.70
N ASN A 65 13.65 33.39 5.02
CA ASN A 65 14.63 33.93 5.95
C ASN A 65 15.35 32.82 6.74
N ARG A 66 16.20 33.18 7.72
CA ARG A 66 16.94 32.19 8.52
C ARG A 66 16.04 31.28 9.38
N TRP A 67 14.90 31.77 9.85
CA TRP A 67 13.94 30.95 10.59
C TRP A 67 13.27 29.94 9.67
N ASP A 68 12.84 30.38 8.50
CA ASP A 68 12.24 29.55 7.46
C ASP A 68 13.17 28.39 7.09
N MET A 69 14.43 28.67 6.83
CA MET A 69 15.43 27.66 6.47
C MET A 69 15.76 26.71 7.63
N ARG A 70 15.58 27.13 8.90
CA ARG A 70 15.68 26.18 10.03
C ARG A 70 14.51 25.20 10.05
N GLN A 71 13.29 25.64 9.73
CA GLN A 71 12.14 24.73 9.63
C GLN A 71 12.35 23.70 8.51
N TRP A 72 12.86 24.15 7.36
CA TRP A 72 13.25 23.26 6.28
C TRP A 72 14.30 22.23 6.73
N LYS A 73 15.35 22.69 7.39
CA LYS A 73 16.40 21.81 7.90
C LYS A 73 15.85 20.78 8.88
N GLN A 74 14.97 21.18 9.79
CA GLN A 74 14.34 20.24 10.73
C GLN A 74 13.50 19.17 10.02
N ALA A 75 12.75 19.56 8.97
CA ALA A 75 11.98 18.60 8.17
C ALA A 75 12.89 17.60 7.45
N ILE A 76 14.04 18.05 6.92
CA ILE A 76 15.02 17.16 6.26
C ILE A 76 15.77 16.29 7.28
N ASP A 77 16.19 16.83 8.41
CA ASP A 77 16.89 16.08 9.45
C ASP A 77 15.99 14.98 10.09
N SER A 78 14.67 15.10 9.97
CA SER A 78 13.71 14.10 10.45
C SER A 78 13.52 12.91 9.48
N ILE A 79 14.14 12.95 8.29
CA ILE A 79 14.01 11.89 7.29
C ILE A 79 14.71 10.61 7.79
N ASP A 80 13.96 9.52 7.84
CA ASP A 80 14.53 8.18 8.04
C ASP A 80 15.18 7.69 6.74
N THR A 81 16.50 7.76 6.69
CA THR A 81 17.26 7.36 5.50
C THR A 81 17.18 5.87 5.20
N SER A 82 16.79 5.02 6.17
CA SER A 82 16.65 3.58 5.98
C SER A 82 15.47 3.20 5.08
N THR A 83 14.50 4.11 4.93
CA THR A 83 13.32 3.92 4.09
C THR A 83 13.41 4.61 2.72
N LEU A 84 14.53 5.28 2.42
CA LEU A 84 14.70 6.03 1.18
C LEU A 84 14.85 5.07 -0.01
N THR A 85 13.87 5.16 -0.91
CA THR A 85 13.94 4.59 -2.26
C THR A 85 14.40 5.65 -3.26
N SER A 86 14.85 5.24 -4.45
CA SER A 86 15.22 6.18 -5.53
C SER A 86 14.08 7.13 -5.91
N ASP A 87 12.84 6.63 -5.85
CA ASP A 87 11.62 7.41 -6.06
C ASP A 87 11.41 8.49 -5.00
N ALA A 88 11.62 8.14 -3.72
CA ALA A 88 11.56 9.09 -2.61
C ALA A 88 12.66 10.14 -2.72
N GLU A 89 13.91 9.73 -2.98
CA GLU A 89 15.03 10.65 -3.15
C GLU A 89 14.81 11.67 -4.27
N THR A 90 14.27 11.22 -5.41
CA THR A 90 13.98 12.10 -6.54
C THR A 90 13.01 13.21 -6.16
N ARG A 91 11.94 12.86 -5.41
CA ARG A 91 10.94 13.82 -4.93
C ARG A 91 11.48 14.75 -3.85
N ILE A 92 12.29 14.24 -2.94
CA ILE A 92 12.96 15.08 -1.92
C ILE A 92 13.90 16.08 -2.57
N LYS A 93 14.68 15.69 -3.60
CA LYS A 93 15.53 16.61 -4.38
C LYS A 93 14.72 17.69 -5.07
N TYR A 94 13.54 17.37 -5.61
CA TYR A 94 12.63 18.39 -6.16
C TYR A 94 12.19 19.40 -5.10
N TYR A 95 11.76 18.95 -3.93
CA TYR A 95 11.36 19.84 -2.84
C TYR A 95 12.53 20.65 -2.28
N ALA A 96 13.73 20.07 -2.21
CA ALA A 96 14.93 20.80 -1.81
C ALA A 96 15.28 21.95 -2.79
N ALA A 97 15.09 21.73 -4.09
CA ALA A 97 15.33 22.77 -5.09
C ALA A 97 14.30 23.93 -5.03
N THR A 98 13.08 23.65 -4.55
CA THR A 98 11.99 24.65 -4.53
C THR A 98 11.84 25.38 -3.20
N ALA A 99 12.25 24.78 -2.09
CA ALA A 99 12.05 25.31 -0.73
C ALA A 99 12.65 26.72 -0.51
N GLY A 100 13.68 27.10 -1.25
CA GLY A 100 14.35 28.40 -1.14
C GLY A 100 13.72 29.55 -1.95
N ILE A 101 12.69 29.30 -2.77
CA ILE A 101 12.13 30.30 -3.68
C ILE A 101 11.38 31.41 -2.91
N ASN A 102 10.40 31.01 -2.11
CA ASN A 102 9.66 31.91 -1.20
C ASN A 102 8.97 31.05 -0.12
N ARG A 103 8.30 31.70 0.83
CA ARG A 103 7.64 31.02 1.95
C ARG A 103 6.53 30.04 1.52
N ASN A 104 5.78 30.34 0.46
CA ASN A 104 4.78 29.42 -0.05
C ASN A 104 5.43 28.13 -0.56
N TYR A 105 6.46 28.23 -1.37
CA TYR A 105 7.22 27.07 -1.83
C TYR A 105 7.86 26.29 -0.69
N LEU A 106 8.35 26.99 0.34
CA LEU A 106 8.91 26.37 1.53
C LEU A 106 7.87 25.47 2.23
N ILE A 107 6.68 26.02 2.51
CA ILE A 107 5.59 25.27 3.15
C ILE A 107 5.22 24.07 2.29
N MET A 108 4.97 24.28 0.99
CA MET A 108 4.61 23.20 0.08
C MET A 108 5.70 22.13 0.01
N SER A 109 6.97 22.52 0.11
CA SER A 109 8.10 21.58 0.14
C SER A 109 8.13 20.76 1.44
N ILE A 110 7.91 21.39 2.59
CA ILE A 110 7.82 20.69 3.89
C ILE A 110 6.67 19.66 3.88
N LEU A 111 5.48 20.07 3.43
CA LEU A 111 4.32 19.18 3.32
C LEU A 111 4.60 18.01 2.37
N GLY A 112 5.20 18.31 1.22
CA GLY A 112 5.57 17.30 0.24
C GLY A 112 6.54 16.27 0.81
N VAL A 113 7.55 16.68 1.55
CA VAL A 113 8.51 15.77 2.20
C VAL A 113 7.82 14.85 3.20
N GLN A 114 6.89 15.34 4.03
CA GLN A 114 6.18 14.50 4.99
C GLN A 114 5.35 13.40 4.29
N LEU A 115 4.67 13.74 3.19
CA LEU A 115 3.89 12.78 2.42
C LEU A 115 4.77 11.80 1.63
N VAL A 116 5.90 12.27 1.09
CA VAL A 116 6.90 11.39 0.46
C VAL A 116 7.43 10.37 1.46
N MET A 117 7.70 10.76 2.70
CA MET A 117 8.19 9.84 3.74
C MET A 117 7.15 8.81 4.14
N ALA A 118 5.88 9.20 4.31
CA ALA A 118 4.81 8.24 4.56
C ALA A 118 4.69 7.22 3.41
N THR A 119 4.79 7.68 2.17
CA THR A 119 4.76 6.81 0.98
C THR A 119 5.99 5.88 0.91
N ALA A 120 7.18 6.36 1.26
CA ALA A 120 8.39 5.55 1.31
C ALA A 120 8.29 4.44 2.36
N LYS A 121 7.82 4.75 3.57
CA LYS A 121 7.51 3.75 4.61
C LYS A 121 6.48 2.73 4.11
N THR A 122 5.45 3.19 3.41
CA THR A 122 4.44 2.32 2.77
C THR A 122 5.08 1.36 1.76
N ALA A 123 5.98 1.83 0.90
CA ALA A 123 6.67 1.00 -0.08
C ALA A 123 7.51 -0.10 0.60
N VAL A 124 8.22 0.23 1.67
CA VAL A 124 8.98 -0.73 2.47
C VAL A 124 8.05 -1.77 3.09
N GLU A 125 6.90 -1.37 3.63
CA GLU A 125 5.91 -2.28 4.22
C GLU A 125 5.33 -3.23 3.16
N ILE A 126 5.01 -2.74 1.95
CA ILE A 126 4.54 -3.59 0.83
C ILE A 126 5.58 -4.68 0.52
N VAL A 127 6.85 -4.31 0.38
CA VAL A 127 7.94 -5.26 0.11
C VAL A 127 8.07 -6.29 1.24
N SER A 128 8.09 -5.84 2.49
CA SER A 128 8.19 -6.70 3.67
C SER A 128 7.02 -7.69 3.72
N ARG A 129 5.82 -7.21 3.47
CA ARG A 129 4.59 -7.99 3.49
C ARG A 129 4.56 -9.05 2.39
N ILE A 130 4.88 -8.69 1.15
CA ILE A 130 4.93 -9.64 0.03
C ILE A 130 5.96 -10.73 0.33
N LYS A 131 7.17 -10.36 0.76
CA LYS A 131 8.22 -11.35 1.12
C LYS A 131 7.72 -12.34 2.16
N LYS A 132 7.14 -11.84 3.25
CA LYS A 132 6.64 -12.67 4.34
C LYS A 132 5.53 -13.61 3.88
N ASP A 133 4.56 -13.11 3.12
CA ASP A 133 3.42 -13.91 2.67
C ASP A 133 3.84 -14.96 1.64
N VAL A 134 4.78 -14.64 0.75
CA VAL A 134 5.39 -15.59 -0.19
C VAL A 134 6.14 -16.69 0.56
N ASP A 135 7.03 -16.32 1.49
CA ASP A 135 7.85 -17.29 2.22
C ASP A 135 7.00 -18.25 3.05
N ASP A 136 6.04 -17.72 3.80
CA ASP A 136 5.16 -18.53 4.64
C ASP A 136 4.23 -19.42 3.79
N THR A 137 3.72 -18.90 2.66
CA THR A 137 2.89 -19.70 1.74
C THR A 137 3.70 -20.79 1.09
N MET A 138 4.91 -20.52 0.63
CA MET A 138 5.80 -21.56 0.10
C MET A 138 6.12 -22.62 1.14
N ALA A 139 6.43 -22.24 2.38
CA ALA A 139 6.71 -23.17 3.47
C ALA A 139 5.52 -24.08 3.77
N VAL A 140 4.30 -23.50 3.86
CA VAL A 140 3.07 -24.27 4.08
C VAL A 140 2.79 -25.21 2.92
N LYS A 141 2.81 -24.74 1.68
CA LYS A 141 2.46 -25.53 0.49
C LYS A 141 3.48 -26.63 0.23
N THR A 142 4.77 -26.37 0.36
CA THR A 142 5.81 -27.39 0.22
C THR A 142 5.75 -28.41 1.35
N GLY A 143 5.47 -28.02 2.58
CA GLY A 143 5.28 -28.93 3.71
C GLY A 143 4.10 -29.88 3.51
N LEU A 144 2.95 -29.38 3.05
CA LEU A 144 1.75 -30.17 2.77
C LEU A 144 1.94 -31.13 1.60
N LEU A 145 2.76 -30.80 0.62
CA LEU A 145 3.03 -31.62 -0.56
C LEU A 145 4.21 -32.59 -0.38
N ASN A 146 4.69 -32.80 0.85
CA ASN A 146 5.77 -33.73 1.21
C ASN A 146 7.15 -33.45 0.59
N TYR A 147 7.47 -32.16 0.34
CA TYR A 147 8.81 -31.79 -0.14
C TYR A 147 9.96 -32.14 0.83
N ALA A 148 9.68 -32.57 2.05
CA ALA A 148 10.70 -33.12 2.96
C ALA A 148 11.45 -34.34 2.37
N LYS A 149 10.92 -34.96 1.32
CA LYS A 149 11.54 -36.06 0.55
C LYS A 149 11.98 -35.61 -0.84
N ALA A 150 11.99 -34.29 -1.12
CA ALA A 150 12.36 -33.76 -2.42
C ALA A 150 13.82 -34.08 -2.76
N ASN A 151 14.07 -34.47 -4.00
CA ASN A 151 15.42 -34.57 -4.52
C ASN A 151 16.03 -33.19 -4.79
N GLN A 152 17.33 -33.13 -5.09
CA GLN A 152 18.03 -31.87 -5.29
C GLN A 152 17.44 -31.03 -6.45
N ASP A 153 16.94 -31.65 -7.50
CA ASP A 153 16.34 -30.96 -8.64
C ASP A 153 15.03 -30.26 -8.27
N GLU A 154 14.21 -30.91 -7.45
CA GLU A 154 12.97 -30.33 -6.93
C GLU A 154 13.26 -29.14 -6.00
N VAL A 155 14.25 -29.27 -5.13
CA VAL A 155 14.72 -28.16 -4.27
C VAL A 155 15.20 -26.98 -5.12
N ASN A 156 15.97 -27.24 -6.17
CA ASN A 156 16.47 -26.22 -7.09
C ASN A 156 15.31 -25.50 -7.81
N LYS A 157 14.28 -26.23 -8.23
CA LYS A 157 13.07 -25.66 -8.85
C LYS A 157 12.31 -24.75 -7.90
N ILE A 158 12.17 -25.12 -6.62
CA ILE A 158 11.51 -24.27 -5.61
C ILE A 158 12.32 -22.99 -5.38
N HIS A 159 13.65 -23.08 -5.29
CA HIS A 159 14.49 -21.90 -5.13
C HIS A 159 14.43 -20.99 -6.38
N ALA A 160 14.37 -21.56 -7.57
CA ALA A 160 14.21 -20.79 -8.80
C ALA A 160 12.84 -20.09 -8.84
N LEU A 161 11.78 -20.80 -8.42
CA LEU A 161 10.44 -20.22 -8.29
C LEU A 161 10.41 -19.05 -7.31
N LYS A 162 10.99 -19.20 -6.12
CA LYS A 162 11.06 -18.12 -5.15
C LYS A 162 11.75 -16.88 -5.72
N ARG A 163 12.90 -17.09 -6.40
CA ARG A 163 13.60 -15.97 -7.06
C ARG A 163 12.76 -15.28 -8.12
N LYS A 164 12.03 -16.06 -8.96
CA LYS A 164 11.11 -15.51 -9.96
C LYS A 164 10.02 -14.64 -9.32
N ILE A 165 9.35 -15.17 -8.31
CA ILE A 165 8.27 -14.43 -7.61
C ILE A 165 8.81 -13.16 -6.93
N TYR A 166 9.99 -13.24 -6.33
CA TYR A 166 10.63 -12.05 -5.73
C TYR A 166 11.01 -11.02 -6.79
N HIS A 167 11.57 -11.46 -7.92
CA HIS A 167 11.86 -10.56 -9.03
C HIS A 167 10.60 -9.85 -9.54
N ASP A 168 9.51 -10.57 -9.76
CA ASP A 168 8.27 -10.01 -10.29
C ASP A 168 7.55 -9.13 -9.25
N HIS A 169 7.24 -9.66 -8.08
CA HIS A 169 6.36 -9.00 -7.10
C HIS A 169 7.09 -8.13 -6.07
N VAL A 170 8.34 -8.46 -5.69
CA VAL A 170 9.11 -7.72 -4.69
C VAL A 170 9.96 -6.63 -5.33
N GLU A 171 10.72 -6.98 -6.38
CA GLU A 171 11.53 -6.02 -7.13
C GLU A 171 10.67 -5.21 -8.12
N ASP A 172 9.40 -5.59 -8.26
CA ASP A 172 8.43 -4.90 -9.12
C ASP A 172 8.87 -4.84 -10.60
N SER A 173 9.44 -5.95 -11.08
CA SER A 173 10.12 -6.04 -12.37
C SER A 173 9.27 -6.68 -13.47
N PHE A 174 7.94 -6.61 -13.39
CA PHE A 174 7.05 -7.08 -14.44
C PHE A 174 7.36 -6.42 -15.79
N GLU A 175 7.28 -7.18 -16.88
CA GLU A 175 7.41 -6.63 -18.23
C GLU A 175 6.29 -5.64 -18.54
N ASP A 176 5.05 -5.98 -18.15
CA ASP A 176 3.90 -5.08 -18.25
C ASP A 176 3.91 -4.06 -17.11
N ALA A 177 4.20 -2.80 -17.46
CA ALA A 177 4.21 -1.68 -16.51
C ALA A 177 2.88 -1.49 -15.77
N SER A 178 1.74 -1.94 -16.33
CA SER A 178 0.42 -1.85 -15.67
C SER A 178 0.31 -2.76 -14.44
N GLN A 179 1.15 -3.80 -14.36
CA GLN A 179 1.19 -4.73 -13.23
C GLN A 179 2.08 -4.25 -12.09
N ARG A 180 2.96 -3.28 -12.34
CA ARG A 180 3.87 -2.76 -11.33
C ARG A 180 3.13 -1.96 -10.26
N TRP A 181 3.38 -2.29 -9.00
CA TRP A 181 2.74 -1.62 -7.87
C TRP A 181 3.43 -0.30 -7.49
N SER A 182 4.76 -0.22 -7.57
CA SER A 182 5.53 0.96 -7.15
C SER A 182 5.20 2.21 -7.98
N PRO A 183 5.21 2.21 -9.31
CA PRO A 183 4.76 3.36 -10.08
C PRO A 183 3.34 3.82 -9.75
N ARG A 184 2.41 2.87 -9.51
CA ARG A 184 1.03 3.19 -9.12
C ARG A 184 0.95 3.86 -7.74
N LEU A 185 1.73 3.36 -6.78
CA LEU A 185 1.83 3.97 -5.44
C LEU A 185 2.34 5.40 -5.54
N TRP A 186 3.46 5.62 -6.25
CA TRP A 186 4.06 6.95 -6.36
C TRP A 186 3.22 7.93 -7.18
N GLN A 187 2.58 7.48 -8.25
CA GLN A 187 1.63 8.31 -9.00
C GLN A 187 0.47 8.79 -8.12
N LYS A 188 -0.08 7.90 -7.30
CA LYS A 188 -1.14 8.26 -6.35
C LYS A 188 -0.63 9.20 -5.27
N SER A 189 0.55 8.96 -4.73
CA SER A 189 1.20 9.85 -3.78
C SER A 189 1.37 11.27 -4.34
N ASP A 190 1.84 11.41 -5.58
CA ASP A 190 2.00 12.71 -6.23
C ASP A 190 0.64 13.41 -6.47
N GLU A 191 -0.39 12.65 -6.82
CA GLU A 191 -1.76 13.16 -6.97
C GLU A 191 -2.30 13.71 -5.65
N PHE A 192 -2.21 12.93 -4.57
CA PHE A 192 -2.68 13.33 -3.24
C PHE A 192 -1.86 14.48 -2.66
N THR A 193 -0.54 14.46 -2.83
CA THR A 193 0.32 15.57 -2.39
C THR A 193 -0.12 16.88 -3.02
N ARG A 194 -0.40 16.90 -4.31
CA ARG A 194 -0.94 18.10 -5.00
C ARG A 194 -2.30 18.51 -4.45
N LYS A 195 -3.18 17.58 -4.12
CA LYS A 195 -4.49 17.89 -3.51
C LYS A 195 -4.31 18.54 -2.12
N VAL A 196 -3.45 17.97 -1.27
CA VAL A 196 -3.12 18.54 0.05
C VAL A 196 -2.56 19.97 -0.11
N GLN A 197 -1.60 20.15 -1.01
CA GLN A 197 -1.02 21.47 -1.27
C GLN A 197 -2.07 22.48 -1.77
N ASN A 198 -3.00 22.07 -2.63
CA ASN A 198 -4.08 22.93 -3.11
C ASN A 198 -5.05 23.30 -1.98
N VAL A 199 -5.45 22.36 -1.14
CA VAL A 199 -6.31 22.61 0.03
C VAL A 199 -5.64 23.61 0.98
N VAL A 200 -4.37 23.41 1.28
CA VAL A 200 -3.62 24.35 2.14
C VAL A 200 -3.52 25.72 1.50
N THR A 201 -3.18 25.81 0.21
CA THR A 201 -3.08 27.09 -0.51
C THR A 201 -4.39 27.87 -0.50
N GLN A 202 -5.55 27.20 -0.67
CA GLN A 202 -6.86 27.84 -0.64
C GLN A 202 -7.21 28.45 0.71
N HIS A 203 -6.76 27.86 1.80
CA HIS A 203 -7.11 28.30 3.14
C HIS A 203 -6.04 29.16 3.81
N LEU A 204 -4.77 28.99 3.43
CA LEU A 204 -3.63 29.62 4.09
C LEU A 204 -3.72 31.16 4.10
N THR A 205 -4.21 31.76 3.01
CA THR A 205 -4.36 33.21 2.83
C THR A 205 -5.80 33.68 2.81
N SER A 206 -6.70 32.94 3.47
CA SER A 206 -8.13 33.28 3.50
C SER A 206 -8.53 34.31 4.57
N GLY A 207 -7.56 34.88 5.29
CA GLY A 207 -7.82 35.92 6.32
C GLY A 207 -8.58 35.36 7.54
N ILE A 208 -8.29 34.14 7.96
CA ILE A 208 -8.93 33.49 9.11
C ILE A 208 -7.95 33.27 10.25
N SER A 209 -8.45 33.04 11.47
CA SER A 209 -7.61 32.73 12.62
C SER A 209 -6.93 31.36 12.48
N ILE A 210 -5.86 31.12 13.23
CA ILE A 210 -5.20 29.81 13.29
C ILE A 210 -6.16 28.71 13.78
N GLU A 211 -7.06 29.06 14.68
CA GLU A 211 -8.05 28.12 15.21
C GLU A 211 -9.04 27.70 14.11
N ASP A 212 -9.54 28.64 13.32
CA ASP A 212 -10.45 28.37 12.22
C ASP A 212 -9.74 27.66 11.06
N LEU A 213 -8.46 27.99 10.81
CA LEU A 213 -7.63 27.29 9.85
C LEU A 213 -7.50 25.80 10.25
N ASN A 214 -7.16 25.53 11.51
CA ASN A 214 -7.04 24.17 12.01
C ASN A 214 -8.37 23.41 11.93
N LYS A 215 -9.51 24.01 12.29
CA LYS A 215 -10.83 23.40 12.15
C LYS A 215 -11.17 23.03 10.70
N ARG A 216 -10.75 23.83 9.73
CA ARG A 216 -11.01 23.58 8.30
C ARG A 216 -10.08 22.54 7.69
N LEU A 217 -8.78 22.62 8.02
CA LEU A 217 -7.77 21.73 7.45
C LEU A 217 -7.73 20.35 8.12
N PHE A 218 -8.02 20.30 9.45
CA PHE A 218 -7.87 19.10 10.28
C PHE A 218 -9.10 18.83 11.15
N PRO A 219 -10.29 18.70 10.57
CA PRO A 219 -11.50 18.44 11.35
C PRO A 219 -11.48 17.01 11.94
N ASP A 220 -11.92 16.89 13.20
CA ASP A 220 -12.01 15.60 13.93
C ASP A 220 -13.40 14.94 13.82
N ILE A 221 -14.27 15.44 12.92
CA ILE A 221 -15.68 15.08 12.85
C ILE A 221 -16.07 14.51 11.50
N SER A 222 -17.33 14.13 11.36
CA SER A 222 -17.95 13.34 10.30
C SER A 222 -17.34 13.52 8.90
N GLU A 223 -17.43 12.50 8.04
CA GLU A 223 -16.95 12.51 6.66
C GLU A 223 -17.41 13.72 5.83
N ALA A 224 -18.64 14.22 6.08
CA ALA A 224 -19.15 15.41 5.41
C ALA A 224 -18.39 16.69 5.80
N ALA A 225 -17.99 16.80 7.08
CA ALA A 225 -17.19 17.94 7.56
C ALA A 225 -15.73 17.88 7.11
N LYS A 226 -15.22 16.69 6.78
CA LYS A 226 -13.86 16.51 6.26
C LYS A 226 -13.72 16.88 4.76
N ALA A 227 -14.81 17.06 4.02
CA ALA A 227 -14.73 17.35 2.58
C ALA A 227 -13.87 18.60 2.30
N GLY A 228 -12.85 18.46 1.45
CA GLY A 228 -11.92 19.52 1.13
C GLY A 228 -10.91 19.86 2.25
N SER A 229 -10.66 18.94 3.18
CA SER A 229 -9.65 19.07 4.25
C SER A 229 -8.39 18.26 3.97
N VAL A 230 -7.29 18.60 4.66
CA VAL A 230 -6.05 17.82 4.62
C VAL A 230 -6.26 16.43 5.22
N SER A 231 -7.02 16.34 6.33
CA SER A 231 -7.36 15.04 6.94
C SER A 231 -8.01 14.10 5.94
N ARG A 232 -8.97 14.58 5.14
CA ARG A 232 -9.66 13.77 4.12
C ARG A 232 -8.70 13.24 3.06
N GLU A 233 -7.81 14.08 2.56
CA GLU A 233 -6.85 13.66 1.53
C GLU A 233 -5.87 12.64 2.09
N VAL A 234 -5.41 12.80 3.33
CA VAL A 234 -4.51 11.84 3.99
C VAL A 234 -5.22 10.51 4.26
N ASP A 235 -6.45 10.50 4.77
CA ASP A 235 -7.25 9.28 4.93
C ASP A 235 -7.46 8.55 3.59
N SER A 236 -7.62 9.31 2.49
CA SER A 236 -7.74 8.74 1.14
C SER A 236 -6.45 8.08 0.66
N MET A 237 -5.29 8.65 0.99
CA MET A 237 -3.98 8.03 0.70
C MET A 237 -3.80 6.73 1.47
N ASP A 238 -4.10 6.74 2.76
CA ASP A 238 -4.03 5.56 3.62
C ASP A 238 -4.91 4.42 3.08
N TYR A 239 -6.16 4.70 2.75
CA TYR A 239 -7.06 3.72 2.13
C TYR A 239 -6.50 3.12 0.83
N VAL A 240 -5.92 3.95 -0.04
CA VAL A 240 -5.30 3.46 -1.29
C VAL A 240 -4.09 2.57 -0.99
N ALA A 241 -3.27 2.93 0.00
CA ALA A 241 -2.11 2.15 0.42
C ALA A 241 -2.53 0.78 0.99
N GLN A 242 -3.52 0.75 1.89
CA GLN A 242 -4.08 -0.48 2.47
C GLN A 242 -4.65 -1.41 1.38
N ARG A 243 -5.38 -0.85 0.44
CA ARG A 243 -5.92 -1.61 -0.70
C ARG A 243 -4.82 -2.17 -1.60
N LEU A 244 -3.75 -1.42 -1.81
CA LEU A 244 -2.64 -1.82 -2.66
C LEU A 244 -1.85 -2.98 -2.02
N ILE A 245 -1.42 -2.85 -0.76
CA ILE A 245 -0.64 -3.89 -0.08
C ILE A 245 -1.39 -5.22 -0.02
N ARG A 246 -2.68 -5.20 0.29
CA ARG A 246 -3.52 -6.39 0.32
C ARG A 246 -3.61 -7.06 -1.06
N THR A 247 -3.83 -6.27 -2.11
CA THR A 247 -3.98 -6.79 -3.47
C THR A 247 -2.68 -7.38 -4.00
N GLU A 248 -1.56 -6.70 -3.82
CA GLU A 248 -0.27 -7.15 -4.35
C GLU A 248 0.25 -8.39 -3.60
N SER A 249 0.06 -8.44 -2.28
CA SER A 249 0.33 -9.66 -1.52
C SER A 249 -0.55 -10.85 -1.98
N ALA A 250 -1.84 -10.61 -2.25
CA ALA A 250 -2.73 -11.67 -2.74
C ALA A 250 -2.30 -12.19 -4.11
N ARG A 251 -1.85 -11.32 -5.01
CA ARG A 251 -1.31 -11.72 -6.33
C ARG A 251 -0.08 -12.60 -6.19
N ALA A 252 0.87 -12.20 -5.35
CA ALA A 252 2.09 -12.97 -5.12
C ALA A 252 1.78 -14.35 -4.50
N VAL A 253 0.88 -14.42 -3.53
CA VAL A 253 0.42 -15.69 -2.93
C VAL A 253 -0.25 -16.60 -3.95
N THR A 254 -1.08 -16.05 -4.83
CA THR A 254 -1.73 -16.85 -5.89
C THR A 254 -0.71 -17.37 -6.90
N GLU A 255 0.30 -16.59 -7.25
CA GLU A 255 1.40 -17.05 -8.12
C GLU A 255 2.15 -18.20 -7.45
N VAL A 256 2.46 -18.13 -6.14
CA VAL A 256 3.03 -19.25 -5.38
C VAL A 256 2.15 -20.50 -5.51
N ASN A 257 0.85 -20.37 -5.29
CA ASN A 257 -0.08 -21.50 -5.38
C ASN A 257 -0.09 -22.13 -6.77
N LYS A 258 -0.26 -21.31 -7.82
CA LYS A 258 -0.29 -21.77 -9.22
C LYS A 258 0.98 -22.54 -9.59
N GLU A 259 2.14 -22.00 -9.30
CA GLU A 259 3.41 -22.58 -9.69
C GLU A 259 3.75 -23.84 -8.86
N ILE A 260 3.46 -23.85 -7.57
CA ILE A 260 3.65 -25.09 -6.75
C ILE A 260 2.70 -26.20 -7.21
N TYR A 261 1.45 -25.87 -7.53
CA TYR A 261 0.51 -26.87 -8.04
C TYR A 261 0.95 -27.42 -9.39
N LYS A 262 1.45 -26.57 -10.28
CA LYS A 262 2.02 -26.97 -11.57
C LYS A 262 3.23 -27.90 -11.41
N LEU A 263 4.14 -27.59 -10.48
CA LEU A 263 5.30 -28.45 -10.18
C LEU A 263 4.88 -29.84 -9.64
N ASN A 264 3.68 -29.94 -9.05
CA ASN A 264 3.14 -31.17 -8.51
C ASN A 264 2.17 -31.91 -9.45
N GLY A 265 2.04 -31.45 -10.70
CA GLY A 265 1.18 -32.07 -11.71
C GLY A 265 -0.32 -31.94 -11.42
N VAL A 266 -0.72 -30.90 -10.67
CA VAL A 266 -2.14 -30.59 -10.45
C VAL A 266 -2.74 -30.06 -11.75
N GLU A 267 -3.77 -30.72 -12.25
CA GLU A 267 -4.44 -30.35 -13.50
C GLU A 267 -5.63 -29.42 -13.27
N ARG A 268 -6.36 -29.62 -12.15
CA ARG A 268 -7.59 -28.87 -11.83
C ARG A 268 -7.55 -28.28 -10.42
N VAL A 269 -8.21 -27.14 -10.27
CA VAL A 269 -8.27 -26.38 -9.01
C VAL A 269 -9.69 -25.89 -8.73
N ASP A 270 -10.01 -25.77 -7.45
CA ASP A 270 -11.21 -25.10 -6.96
C ASP A 270 -10.85 -23.71 -6.41
N VAL A 271 -11.75 -22.75 -6.55
CA VAL A 271 -11.64 -21.44 -5.90
C VAL A 271 -12.18 -21.56 -4.48
N VAL A 272 -11.41 -21.05 -3.51
CA VAL A 272 -11.79 -20.98 -2.09
C VAL A 272 -12.04 -19.54 -1.71
N ASN A 273 -13.26 -19.24 -1.35
CA ASN A 273 -13.69 -17.91 -0.95
C ASN A 273 -13.18 -17.51 0.43
N GLU A 274 -12.78 -16.24 0.56
CA GLU A 274 -12.59 -15.61 1.87
C GLU A 274 -13.93 -15.46 2.61
N PRO A 275 -13.94 -15.32 3.95
CA PRO A 275 -15.15 -15.00 4.69
C PRO A 275 -15.77 -13.68 4.20
N GLY A 276 -17.06 -13.70 3.89
CA GLY A 276 -17.77 -12.53 3.35
C GLY A 276 -17.42 -12.19 1.89
N ALA A 277 -17.00 -13.16 1.10
CA ALA A 277 -16.68 -12.97 -0.31
C ALA A 277 -17.83 -12.29 -1.06
N CYS A 278 -17.47 -11.45 -2.02
CA CYS A 278 -18.44 -10.75 -2.86
C CYS A 278 -19.13 -11.71 -3.86
N PRO A 279 -20.26 -11.32 -4.47
CA PRO A 279 -20.97 -12.15 -5.45
C PRO A 279 -20.08 -12.65 -6.60
N ILE A 280 -19.18 -11.81 -7.13
CA ILE A 280 -18.25 -12.20 -8.20
C ILE A 280 -17.38 -13.38 -7.75
N CYS A 281 -16.81 -13.32 -6.55
CA CYS A 281 -15.98 -14.41 -6.03
C CYS A 281 -16.80 -15.67 -5.70
N ALA A 282 -18.05 -15.50 -5.24
CA ALA A 282 -18.97 -16.63 -5.01
C ALA A 282 -19.27 -17.35 -6.33
N ASP A 283 -19.64 -16.62 -7.37
CA ASP A 283 -19.88 -17.17 -8.71
C ASP A 283 -18.66 -17.90 -9.26
N LEU A 284 -17.44 -17.35 -9.07
CA LEU A 284 -16.22 -18.03 -9.50
C LEU A 284 -15.98 -19.34 -8.75
N ALA A 285 -16.32 -19.42 -7.47
CA ALA A 285 -16.20 -20.66 -6.71
C ALA A 285 -17.23 -21.73 -7.13
N GLU A 286 -18.44 -21.30 -7.51
CA GLU A 286 -19.51 -22.20 -7.96
C GLU A 286 -19.27 -22.75 -9.38
N GLN A 287 -18.60 -21.99 -10.25
CA GLN A 287 -18.31 -22.39 -11.64
C GLN A 287 -17.16 -23.41 -11.75
N GLY A 288 -16.36 -23.58 -10.68
CA GLY A 288 -15.28 -24.58 -10.67
C GLY A 288 -15.78 -26.03 -10.77
N PRO A 289 -14.87 -27.00 -10.88
CA PRO A 289 -13.42 -26.86 -10.90
C PRO A 289 -12.87 -26.38 -12.25
N TYR A 290 -11.81 -25.60 -12.20
CA TYR A 290 -11.13 -25.06 -13.39
C TYR A 290 -9.89 -25.88 -13.72
N LYS A 291 -9.49 -25.94 -15.00
CA LYS A 291 -8.11 -26.32 -15.32
C LYS A 291 -7.15 -25.28 -14.74
N LEU A 292 -6.03 -25.72 -14.18
CA LEU A 292 -5.04 -24.81 -13.59
C LEU A 292 -4.55 -23.72 -14.57
N SER A 293 -4.45 -24.06 -15.86
CA SER A 293 -4.07 -23.13 -16.92
C SER A 293 -5.16 -22.14 -17.34
N GLU A 294 -6.41 -22.39 -16.94
CA GLU A 294 -7.59 -21.62 -17.35
C GLU A 294 -8.30 -20.99 -16.14
N VAL A 295 -7.75 -21.15 -14.92
CA VAL A 295 -8.35 -20.59 -13.71
C VAL A 295 -8.40 -19.04 -13.84
N PRO A 296 -9.54 -18.43 -13.51
CA PRO A 296 -9.66 -16.98 -13.52
C PRO A 296 -8.62 -16.28 -12.65
N ASP A 297 -8.37 -15.01 -12.92
CA ASP A 297 -7.45 -14.23 -12.09
C ASP A 297 -7.97 -14.14 -10.65
N ILE A 298 -7.14 -14.57 -9.73
CA ILE A 298 -7.33 -14.44 -8.29
C ILE A 298 -6.10 -13.68 -7.76
N PRO A 299 -6.28 -12.54 -7.09
CA PRO A 299 -7.54 -11.88 -6.68
C PRO A 299 -8.36 -11.36 -7.88
N ALA A 300 -9.66 -11.62 -7.89
CA ALA A 300 -10.57 -11.20 -8.97
C ALA A 300 -10.81 -9.68 -9.00
N HIS A 301 -10.57 -9.00 -7.90
CA HIS A 301 -10.72 -7.56 -7.73
C HIS A 301 -9.81 -7.06 -6.59
N PRO A 302 -9.54 -5.75 -6.48
CA PRO A 302 -8.80 -5.21 -5.33
C PRO A 302 -9.45 -5.58 -3.99
N ASN A 303 -8.63 -5.80 -2.96
CA ASN A 303 -9.02 -6.28 -1.62
C ASN A 303 -9.51 -7.73 -1.53
N CYS A 304 -9.43 -8.53 -2.57
CA CYS A 304 -9.81 -9.95 -2.55
C CYS A 304 -8.69 -10.81 -1.92
N ARG A 305 -9.08 -11.73 -1.02
CA ARG A 305 -8.21 -12.77 -0.42
C ARG A 305 -8.69 -14.18 -0.74
N CYS A 306 -9.56 -14.34 -1.71
CA CYS A 306 -9.89 -15.66 -2.23
C CYS A 306 -8.62 -16.36 -2.76
N SER A 307 -8.61 -17.68 -2.74
CA SER A 307 -7.46 -18.50 -3.10
C SER A 307 -7.87 -19.69 -3.96
N ILE A 308 -6.92 -20.53 -4.32
CA ILE A 308 -7.14 -21.76 -5.07
C ILE A 308 -6.55 -22.96 -4.35
N ILE A 309 -7.20 -24.13 -4.50
CA ILE A 309 -6.71 -25.43 -4.02
C ILE A 309 -6.76 -26.47 -5.12
N PRO A 310 -5.96 -27.55 -5.07
CA PRO A 310 -6.12 -28.69 -5.94
C PRO A 310 -7.53 -29.27 -5.82
N HIS A 311 -8.16 -29.58 -6.96
CA HIS A 311 -9.46 -30.23 -6.99
C HIS A 311 -9.35 -31.70 -6.53
N ASP A 312 -10.25 -32.12 -5.64
CA ASP A 312 -10.30 -33.48 -5.15
C ASP A 312 -11.23 -34.35 -6.04
N GLU A 313 -10.65 -35.07 -6.99
CA GLU A 313 -11.39 -35.97 -7.88
C GLU A 313 -12.09 -37.13 -7.12
N SER A 314 -11.65 -37.44 -5.90
CA SER A 314 -12.28 -38.45 -5.07
C SER A 314 -13.62 -38.01 -4.49
N SER A 315 -13.89 -36.73 -4.49
CA SER A 315 -15.15 -36.10 -4.04
C SER A 315 -16.26 -36.13 -5.11
N PHE A 316 -15.94 -36.56 -6.35
CA PHE A 316 -16.93 -36.61 -7.42
C PHE A 316 -17.92 -37.76 -7.15
N ASP A 317 -19.15 -37.43 -6.79
CA ASP A 317 -20.23 -38.41 -6.58
C ASP A 317 -20.80 -38.85 -7.92
N TRP A 318 -20.25 -39.98 -8.43
CA TRP A 318 -20.71 -40.65 -9.66
C TRP A 318 -22.19 -41.10 -9.61
N LYS A 319 -22.85 -41.00 -8.44
CA LYS A 319 -24.26 -41.35 -8.28
C LYS A 319 -25.23 -40.26 -8.67
N THR A 320 -24.74 -39.02 -8.89
CA THR A 320 -25.57 -37.87 -9.24
C THR A 320 -25.25 -37.30 -10.64
N ALA A 321 -24.34 -37.94 -11.40
CA ALA A 321 -23.99 -37.54 -12.77
C ALA A 321 -24.86 -38.29 -13.82
#